data_245e8b7106ed3be6b8ba28976b1c3b2e
#
_entry.id   245e8b7106ed3be6b8ba28976b1c3b2e
#
_cell.length_a   1.000
_cell.length_b   1.000
_cell.length_c   1.000
_cell.angle_alpha   90.00
_cell.angle_beta   90.00
_cell.angle_gamma   90.00
#
_symmetry.space_group_name_H-M   'P 1'
#
loop_
_entity.id
_entity.type
_entity.pdbx_description
1 polymer ?
#
loop_
_entity_poly.entity_id
_entity_poly.type
_entity_poly.pdbx_seq_one_letter_code
_entity_poly.pdbx_strand_id
1 'polypeptide(L)'
;MRNRTHLIIGAGKMGGALIKGWIRSEIITPEQLLIIDPNPSEEANKAIKAGALHLKTPNNKLQNVQTTILAIKPQKINELSESLSKYLPQNSLIISILAGTKIEKLQWIFNSHAIVRAMPNTPSSIAKGITGFVKNSKVNKNQKLEVMKLFRALGKVYELKDETLINAITGISGSGPAYLFYFVEALEKAAIEHGLPEGLAAIFARETIIGSAALLDNSNDTPAKLRKNVTSPKGTTEAALKVLMKKNGLEQLIDDTVNAAIRRSKNLD
;
A
#
# COMPACT_ATOMS: atom_id res chain seq x y z
N MET A 1 21.97 22.02 12.87
CA MET A 1 20.99 20.96 13.25
C MET A 1 20.50 20.30 11.98
N ARG A 2 20.49 18.95 11.89
CA ARG A 2 19.96 18.23 10.72
C ARG A 2 18.46 18.52 10.61
N ASN A 3 18.00 18.96 9.45
CA ASN A 3 16.60 19.36 9.25
C ASN A 3 15.72 18.12 9.04
N ARG A 4 15.18 17.57 10.13
CA ARG A 4 14.31 16.40 10.13
C ARG A 4 12.86 16.84 9.89
N THR A 5 12.37 16.59 8.70
CA THR A 5 11.10 17.12 8.22
C THR A 5 10.00 16.07 8.08
N HIS A 6 10.37 14.80 8.03
CA HIS A 6 9.43 13.69 7.82
C HIS A 6 9.40 12.77 9.03
N LEU A 7 8.21 12.53 9.56
CA LEU A 7 7.96 11.58 10.63
C LEU A 7 7.13 10.40 10.12
N ILE A 8 7.57 9.20 10.42
CA ILE A 8 6.74 8.00 10.26
C ILE A 8 6.47 7.37 11.61
N ILE A 9 5.20 7.09 11.87
CA ILE A 9 4.75 6.43 13.09
C ILE A 9 4.20 5.06 12.72
N GLY A 10 4.87 4.02 13.19
CA GLY A 10 4.67 2.66 12.73
C GLY A 10 5.61 2.32 11.57
N ALA A 11 6.62 1.52 11.86
CA ALA A 11 7.62 1.08 10.89
C ALA A 11 7.62 -0.45 10.72
N GLY A 12 6.43 -1.05 10.78
CA GLY A 12 6.18 -2.45 10.48
C GLY A 12 6.30 -2.74 8.96
N LYS A 13 5.56 -3.73 8.45
CA LYS A 13 5.65 -4.16 7.03
C LYS A 13 5.40 -3.00 6.06
N MET A 14 4.28 -2.27 6.20
CA MET A 14 3.94 -1.18 5.28
C MET A 14 4.82 0.05 5.51
N GLY A 15 5.00 0.49 6.77
CA GLY A 15 5.89 1.62 7.08
C GLY A 15 7.33 1.37 6.64
N GLY A 16 7.85 0.16 6.84
CA GLY A 16 9.16 -0.24 6.33
C GLY A 16 9.24 -0.23 4.80
N ALA A 17 8.19 -0.66 4.09
CA ALA A 17 8.11 -0.61 2.63
C ALA A 17 8.16 0.84 2.10
N LEU A 18 7.46 1.77 2.77
CA LEU A 18 7.49 3.19 2.46
C LEU A 18 8.90 3.77 2.67
N ILE A 19 9.50 3.53 3.84
CA ILE A 19 10.87 3.97 4.17
C ILE A 19 11.86 3.49 3.12
N LYS A 20 11.86 2.19 2.80
CA LYS A 20 12.72 1.60 1.77
C LYS A 20 12.54 2.27 0.42
N GLY A 21 11.29 2.47 0.01
CA GLY A 21 10.97 3.08 -1.28
C GLY A 21 11.47 4.52 -1.36
N TRP A 22 11.24 5.34 -0.34
CA TRP A 22 11.68 6.74 -0.31
C TRP A 22 13.19 6.91 -0.29
N ILE A 23 13.91 6.10 0.50
CA ILE A 23 15.37 6.17 0.55
C ILE A 23 15.97 5.70 -0.78
N ARG A 24 15.47 4.61 -1.36
CA ARG A 24 15.93 4.10 -2.66
C ARG A 24 15.74 5.11 -3.80
N SER A 25 14.66 5.87 -3.77
CA SER A 25 14.34 6.89 -4.79
C SER A 25 14.91 8.26 -4.46
N GLU A 26 15.67 8.38 -3.38
CA GLU A 26 16.30 9.63 -2.89
C GLU A 26 15.30 10.77 -2.64
N ILE A 27 14.01 10.44 -2.45
CA ILE A 27 12.96 11.42 -2.15
C ILE A 27 13.07 11.94 -0.71
N ILE A 28 13.47 11.06 0.21
CA ILE A 28 13.79 11.37 1.60
C ILE A 28 15.13 10.74 1.92
N THR A 29 16.07 11.53 2.42
CA THR A 29 17.32 10.98 2.96
C THR A 29 17.10 10.47 4.39
N PRO A 30 17.91 9.50 4.87
CA PRO A 30 17.78 9.01 6.24
C PRO A 30 17.84 10.14 7.29
N GLU A 31 18.67 11.16 7.08
CA GLU A 31 18.84 12.29 7.99
C GLU A 31 17.59 13.17 8.11
N GLN A 32 16.71 13.16 7.10
CA GLN A 32 15.45 13.91 7.09
C GLN A 32 14.33 13.15 7.82
N LEU A 33 14.54 11.86 8.15
CA LEU A 33 13.53 10.97 8.66
C LEU A 33 13.59 10.83 10.18
N LEU A 34 12.41 10.90 10.82
CA LEU A 34 12.15 10.43 12.18
C LEU A 34 11.26 9.20 12.12
N ILE A 35 11.55 8.24 12.97
CA ILE A 35 10.80 6.97 13.06
C ILE A 35 10.34 6.79 14.50
N ILE A 36 9.04 6.62 14.70
CA ILE A 36 8.47 6.21 15.98
C ILE A 36 7.88 4.82 15.80
N ASP A 37 8.51 3.83 16.39
CA ASP A 37 8.02 2.46 16.45
C ASP A 37 8.74 1.72 17.59
N PRO A 38 8.03 0.98 18.46
CA PRO A 38 8.67 0.20 19.53
C PRO A 38 9.50 -0.97 18.98
N ASN A 39 9.14 -1.51 17.82
CA ASN A 39 9.76 -2.68 17.18
C ASN A 39 9.96 -2.43 15.68
N PRO A 40 10.94 -1.59 15.28
CA PRO A 40 11.17 -1.24 13.88
C PRO A 40 11.49 -2.45 13.02
N SER A 41 10.94 -2.50 11.80
CA SER A 41 11.28 -3.51 10.80
C SER A 41 12.75 -3.45 10.40
N GLU A 42 13.23 -4.48 9.69
CA GLU A 42 14.60 -4.51 9.16
C GLU A 42 14.91 -3.29 8.30
N GLU A 43 13.98 -2.87 7.42
CA GLU A 43 14.15 -1.71 6.55
C GLU A 43 14.23 -0.40 7.35
N ALA A 44 13.44 -0.27 8.43
CA ALA A 44 13.53 0.86 9.33
C ALA A 44 14.86 0.87 10.09
N ASN A 45 15.35 -0.29 10.54
CA ASN A 45 16.64 -0.42 11.20
C ASN A 45 17.81 -0.05 10.27
N LYS A 46 17.73 -0.41 8.97
CA LYS A 46 18.70 0.05 7.96
C LYS A 46 18.70 1.57 7.85
N ALA A 47 17.53 2.20 7.80
CA ALA A 47 17.42 3.66 7.77
C ALA A 47 17.97 4.32 9.03
N ILE A 48 17.74 3.75 10.22
CA ILE A 48 18.29 4.24 11.50
C ILE A 48 19.82 4.19 11.48
N LYS A 49 20.39 3.07 11.05
CA LYS A 49 21.85 2.93 10.90
C LYS A 49 22.45 3.94 9.90
N ALA A 50 21.66 4.31 8.87
CA ALA A 50 22.07 5.29 7.86
C ALA A 50 21.85 6.75 8.28
N GLY A 51 21.28 7.03 9.47
CA GLY A 51 21.17 8.39 10.01
C GLY A 51 19.75 8.87 10.36
N ALA A 52 18.71 8.06 10.14
CA ALA A 52 17.37 8.37 10.60
C ALA A 52 17.31 8.41 12.13
N LEU A 53 16.48 9.31 12.68
CA LEU A 53 16.32 9.41 14.12
C LEU A 53 15.22 8.47 14.59
N HIS A 54 15.59 7.53 15.44
CA HIS A 54 14.60 6.67 16.12
C HIS A 54 14.18 7.25 17.45
N LEU A 55 12.88 7.29 17.70
CA LEU A 55 12.26 7.70 18.96
C LEU A 55 11.30 6.60 19.41
N LYS A 56 11.25 6.34 20.72
CA LYS A 56 10.28 5.40 21.30
C LYS A 56 8.89 6.04 21.45
N THR A 57 8.87 7.33 21.76
CA THR A 57 7.64 8.12 21.99
C THR A 57 7.79 9.52 21.41
N PRO A 58 6.68 10.22 21.10
CA PRO A 58 6.69 11.62 20.69
C PRO A 58 7.35 12.52 21.76
N ASN A 59 8.15 13.50 21.32
CA ASN A 59 8.76 14.49 22.20
C ASN A 59 9.11 15.78 21.42
N ASN A 60 9.78 16.73 22.05
CA ASN A 60 10.14 18.05 21.49
C ASN A 60 11.02 17.99 20.21
N LYS A 61 11.60 16.84 19.87
CA LYS A 61 12.32 16.68 18.58
C LYS A 61 11.42 16.74 17.36
N LEU A 62 10.09 16.72 17.54
CA LEU A 62 9.10 16.80 16.45
C LEU A 62 8.82 18.23 15.97
N GLN A 63 9.37 19.27 16.60
CA GLN A 63 9.05 20.69 16.32
C GLN A 63 9.30 21.14 14.87
N ASN A 64 10.16 20.46 14.12
CA ASN A 64 10.47 20.78 12.72
C ASN A 64 9.79 19.83 11.72
N VAL A 65 8.91 18.94 12.18
CA VAL A 65 8.20 17.99 11.31
C VAL A 65 7.20 18.75 10.44
N GLN A 66 7.32 18.56 9.14
CA GLN A 66 6.40 19.14 8.14
C GLN A 66 5.37 18.11 7.67
N THR A 67 5.77 16.85 7.61
CA THR A 67 4.90 15.74 7.15
C THR A 67 5.00 14.56 8.12
N THR A 68 3.85 14.13 8.60
CA THR A 68 3.71 12.95 9.47
C THR A 68 2.93 11.85 8.75
N ILE A 69 3.50 10.65 8.68
CA ILE A 69 2.86 9.48 8.12
C ILE A 69 2.42 8.56 9.27
N LEU A 70 1.11 8.29 9.35
CA LEU A 70 0.53 7.35 10.31
C LEU A 70 0.42 5.98 9.65
N ALA A 71 1.27 5.03 10.08
CA ALA A 71 1.37 3.66 9.55
C ALA A 71 1.24 2.59 10.65
N ILE A 72 0.53 2.92 11.72
CA ILE A 72 0.21 2.03 12.86
C ILE A 72 -1.08 1.25 12.62
N LYS A 73 -1.39 0.33 13.54
CA LYS A 73 -2.73 -0.29 13.56
C LYS A 73 -3.78 0.75 13.99
N PRO A 74 -4.97 0.78 13.35
CA PRO A 74 -6.01 1.78 13.63
C PRO A 74 -6.35 1.94 15.12
N GLN A 75 -6.35 0.84 15.87
CA GLN A 75 -6.69 0.81 17.29
C GLN A 75 -5.70 1.59 18.17
N LYS A 76 -4.47 1.81 17.69
CA LYS A 76 -3.42 2.52 18.45
C LYS A 76 -3.43 4.03 18.26
N ILE A 77 -4.26 4.57 17.37
CA ILE A 77 -4.22 6.00 17.08
C ILE A 77 -4.66 6.84 18.28
N ASN A 78 -5.66 6.37 19.04
CA ASN A 78 -6.18 7.09 20.20
C ASN A 78 -5.13 7.20 21.33
N GLU A 79 -4.33 6.15 21.54
CA GLU A 79 -3.27 6.13 22.55
C GLU A 79 -2.15 7.15 22.26
N LEU A 80 -1.90 7.41 21.00
CA LEU A 80 -0.82 8.31 20.55
C LEU A 80 -1.31 9.73 20.27
N SER A 81 -2.62 9.93 20.12
CA SER A 81 -3.22 11.19 19.66
C SER A 81 -2.85 12.38 20.52
N GLU A 82 -2.96 12.26 21.84
CA GLU A 82 -2.68 13.34 22.80
C GLU A 82 -1.21 13.77 22.76
N SER A 83 -0.30 12.79 22.82
CA SER A 83 1.14 13.07 22.77
C SER A 83 1.59 13.63 21.42
N LEU A 84 1.01 13.15 20.31
CA LEU A 84 1.30 13.67 18.99
C LEU A 84 0.81 15.11 18.82
N SER A 85 -0.43 15.41 19.21
CA SER A 85 -1.02 16.73 19.11
C SER A 85 -0.23 17.78 19.91
N LYS A 86 0.40 17.36 21.03
CA LYS A 86 1.23 18.24 21.86
C LYS A 86 2.55 18.66 21.18
N TYR A 87 3.16 17.77 20.39
CA TYR A 87 4.50 17.99 19.87
C TYR A 87 4.56 18.27 18.36
N LEU A 88 3.51 17.96 17.59
CA LEU A 88 3.47 18.23 16.16
C LEU A 88 3.17 19.71 15.89
N PRO A 89 3.89 20.33 14.94
CA PRO A 89 3.55 21.69 14.49
C PRO A 89 2.15 21.73 13.90
N GLN A 90 1.35 22.72 14.26
CA GLN A 90 -0.05 22.86 13.79
C GLN A 90 -0.21 22.92 12.28
N ASN A 91 0.81 23.42 11.57
CA ASN A 91 0.79 23.52 10.09
C ASN A 91 1.33 22.26 9.40
N SER A 92 1.68 21.20 10.15
CA SER A 92 2.18 19.97 9.54
C SER A 92 1.09 19.21 8.80
N LEU A 93 1.49 18.53 7.73
CA LEU A 93 0.63 17.63 6.98
C LEU A 93 0.57 16.26 7.70
N ILE A 94 -0.62 15.72 7.87
CA ILE A 94 -0.83 14.36 8.36
C ILE A 94 -1.31 13.49 7.19
N ILE A 95 -0.58 12.42 6.92
CA ILE A 95 -0.92 11.40 5.93
C ILE A 95 -1.22 10.11 6.68
N SER A 96 -2.47 9.68 6.68
CA SER A 96 -2.90 8.41 7.28
C SER A 96 -2.98 7.33 6.21
N ILE A 97 -2.31 6.20 6.46
CA ILE A 97 -2.49 4.96 5.68
C ILE A 97 -3.21 3.88 6.50
N LEU A 98 -3.91 4.27 7.55
CA LEU A 98 -4.65 3.37 8.42
C LEU A 98 -5.90 2.85 7.70
N ALA A 99 -6.02 1.53 7.61
CA ALA A 99 -7.24 0.92 7.08
C ALA A 99 -8.43 1.24 7.99
N GLY A 100 -9.58 1.53 7.39
CA GLY A 100 -10.81 1.82 8.13
C GLY A 100 -10.91 3.25 8.66
N THR A 101 -9.84 3.92 9.04
CA THR A 101 -9.90 5.22 9.73
C THR A 101 -10.24 6.37 8.78
N LYS A 102 -11.41 6.99 8.97
CA LYS A 102 -11.91 8.09 8.13
C LYS A 102 -11.24 9.43 8.44
N ILE A 103 -11.29 10.34 7.46
CA ILE A 103 -10.83 11.73 7.62
C ILE A 103 -11.54 12.43 8.78
N GLU A 104 -12.84 12.20 8.94
CA GLU A 104 -13.63 12.77 10.04
C GLU A 104 -13.03 12.43 11.40
N LYS A 105 -12.72 11.16 11.66
CA LYS A 105 -12.07 10.71 12.91
C LYS A 105 -10.67 11.33 13.09
N LEU A 106 -9.89 11.40 12.01
CA LEU A 106 -8.57 12.06 12.05
C LEU A 106 -8.68 13.55 12.30
N GLN A 107 -9.70 14.23 11.78
CA GLN A 107 -9.98 15.63 12.07
C GLN A 107 -10.41 15.87 13.52
N TRP A 108 -11.16 14.95 14.09
CA TRP A 108 -11.49 15.00 15.53
C TRP A 108 -10.23 14.91 16.39
N ILE A 109 -9.28 14.04 16.02
CA ILE A 109 -8.01 13.86 16.74
C ILE A 109 -7.05 15.04 16.51
N PHE A 110 -6.90 15.47 15.25
CA PHE A 110 -5.91 16.45 14.80
C PHE A 110 -6.60 17.71 14.24
N ASN A 111 -7.40 18.36 15.03
CA ASN A 111 -8.39 19.37 14.65
C ASN A 111 -7.89 20.47 13.66
N SER A 112 -6.65 20.95 13.84
CA SER A 112 -6.11 22.07 13.05
C SER A 112 -5.37 21.63 11.78
N HIS A 113 -5.04 20.34 11.63
CA HIS A 113 -4.10 19.87 10.61
C HIS A 113 -4.71 19.68 9.21
N ALA A 114 -3.88 19.84 8.21
CA ALA A 114 -4.11 19.32 6.86
C ALA A 114 -4.00 17.79 6.90
N ILE A 115 -5.03 17.09 6.42
CA ILE A 115 -5.14 15.63 6.54
C ILE A 115 -5.35 15.02 5.17
N VAL A 116 -4.55 13.99 4.87
CA VAL A 116 -4.69 13.11 3.73
C VAL A 116 -4.91 11.69 4.23
N ARG A 117 -5.91 11.01 3.69
CA ARG A 117 -6.09 9.57 3.83
C ARG A 117 -5.63 8.90 2.55
N ALA A 118 -4.64 8.02 2.64
CA ALA A 118 -4.07 7.32 1.51
C ALA A 118 -4.13 5.81 1.73
N MET A 119 -4.25 5.06 0.64
CA MET A 119 -4.23 3.60 0.65
C MET A 119 -3.19 3.10 -0.35
N PRO A 120 -1.92 2.95 0.07
CA PRO A 120 -0.87 2.28 -0.69
C PRO A 120 -1.04 0.75 -0.64
N ASN A 121 -0.18 0.04 -1.36
CA ASN A 121 -0.09 -1.42 -1.28
C ASN A 121 1.37 -1.91 -1.19
N THR A 122 1.58 -3.18 -0.85
CA THR A 122 2.91 -3.74 -0.58
C THR A 122 3.92 -3.68 -1.75
N PRO A 123 3.53 -3.73 -3.04
CA PRO A 123 4.47 -3.52 -4.15
C PRO A 123 5.16 -2.16 -4.16
N SER A 124 4.72 -1.21 -3.33
CA SER A 124 5.41 0.06 -3.07
C SER A 124 6.89 -0.12 -2.68
N SER A 125 7.23 -1.22 -1.99
CA SER A 125 8.62 -1.53 -1.60
C SER A 125 9.59 -1.69 -2.79
N ILE A 126 9.05 -1.95 -3.98
CA ILE A 126 9.81 -2.10 -5.23
C ILE A 126 9.40 -1.07 -6.29
N ALA A 127 8.75 0.04 -5.91
CA ALA A 127 8.21 1.09 -6.78
C ALA A 127 7.19 0.61 -7.84
N LYS A 128 6.53 -0.49 -7.60
CA LYS A 128 5.43 -1.03 -8.42
C LYS A 128 4.09 -0.94 -7.69
N GLY A 129 3.99 -0.06 -6.69
CA GLY A 129 2.78 0.18 -5.93
C GLY A 129 1.75 1.01 -6.68
N ILE A 130 0.55 1.04 -6.11
CA ILE A 130 -0.50 1.99 -6.48
C ILE A 130 -1.10 2.56 -5.21
N THR A 131 -1.30 3.88 -5.19
CA THR A 131 -1.86 4.59 -4.05
C THR A 131 -3.04 5.45 -4.49
N GLY A 132 -4.20 5.24 -3.88
CA GLY A 132 -5.29 6.20 -3.96
C GLY A 132 -5.31 7.06 -2.69
N PHE A 133 -5.66 8.34 -2.82
CA PHE A 133 -5.78 9.22 -1.67
C PHE A 133 -6.94 10.22 -1.80
N VAL A 134 -7.42 10.66 -0.65
CA VAL A 134 -8.35 11.77 -0.47
C VAL A 134 -7.78 12.76 0.54
N LYS A 135 -8.27 13.99 0.55
CA LYS A 135 -7.77 15.05 1.42
C LYS A 135 -8.91 15.87 2.02
N ASN A 136 -8.67 16.47 3.19
CA ASN A 136 -9.58 17.49 3.71
C ASN A 136 -9.34 18.86 3.02
N SER A 137 -10.21 19.82 3.29
CA SER A 137 -10.15 21.17 2.70
C SER A 137 -8.94 22.00 3.16
N LYS A 138 -8.27 21.60 4.24
CA LYS A 138 -7.08 22.28 4.78
C LYS A 138 -5.79 21.99 4.02
N VAL A 139 -5.76 20.93 3.22
CA VAL A 139 -4.58 20.56 2.41
C VAL A 139 -4.38 21.57 1.28
N ASN A 140 -3.32 22.35 1.37
CA ASN A 140 -2.94 23.33 0.35
C ASN A 140 -2.25 22.68 -0.86
N LYS A 141 -1.98 23.51 -1.90
CA LYS A 141 -1.35 23.05 -3.14
C LYS A 141 0.03 22.41 -2.94
N ASN A 142 0.87 23.00 -2.08
CA ASN A 142 2.22 22.50 -1.82
C ASN A 142 2.18 21.17 -1.06
N GLN A 143 1.30 21.03 -0.07
CA GLN A 143 1.08 19.79 0.66
C GLN A 143 0.55 18.68 -0.25
N LYS A 144 -0.37 19.00 -1.18
CA LYS A 144 -0.81 18.04 -2.19
C LYS A 144 0.35 17.60 -3.11
N LEU A 145 1.21 18.52 -3.54
CA LEU A 145 2.40 18.18 -4.33
C LEU A 145 3.36 17.27 -3.55
N GLU A 146 3.52 17.51 -2.25
CA GLU A 146 4.33 16.64 -1.38
C GLU A 146 3.75 15.23 -1.30
N VAL A 147 2.43 15.07 -1.10
CA VAL A 147 1.76 13.76 -1.16
C VAL A 147 2.03 13.06 -2.49
N MET A 148 1.84 13.77 -3.59
CA MET A 148 2.10 13.23 -4.93
C MET A 148 3.56 12.80 -5.11
N LYS A 149 4.51 13.59 -4.61
CA LYS A 149 5.95 13.29 -4.67
C LYS A 149 6.27 12.03 -3.88
N LEU A 150 5.83 11.94 -2.62
CA LEU A 150 6.08 10.81 -1.73
C LEU A 150 5.56 9.48 -2.32
N PHE A 151 4.34 9.48 -2.86
CA PHE A 151 3.75 8.24 -3.37
C PHE A 151 4.15 7.90 -4.81
N ARG A 152 4.47 8.88 -5.66
CA ARG A 152 5.02 8.62 -7.01
C ARG A 152 6.36 7.89 -6.98
N ALA A 153 7.17 8.14 -5.98
CA ALA A 153 8.40 7.38 -5.74
C ALA A 153 8.17 5.88 -5.47
N LEU A 154 6.95 5.53 -5.11
CA LEU A 154 6.54 4.18 -4.73
C LEU A 154 5.69 3.49 -5.81
N GLY A 155 5.32 4.22 -6.87
CA GLY A 155 4.50 3.72 -7.97
C GLY A 155 3.49 4.75 -8.48
N LYS A 156 2.34 4.27 -8.96
CA LYS A 156 1.27 5.13 -9.48
C LYS A 156 0.47 5.74 -8.32
N VAL A 157 0.02 7.01 -8.46
CA VAL A 157 -0.75 7.71 -7.43
C VAL A 157 -1.91 8.47 -8.04
N TYR A 158 -3.08 8.38 -7.40
CA TYR A 158 -4.33 8.99 -7.87
C TYR A 158 -5.07 9.67 -6.71
N GLU A 159 -5.48 10.93 -6.92
CA GLU A 159 -6.43 11.60 -6.04
C GLU A 159 -7.84 11.10 -6.38
N LEU A 160 -8.57 10.66 -5.37
CA LEU A 160 -9.94 10.17 -5.51
C LEU A 160 -10.92 11.31 -5.25
N LYS A 161 -12.07 11.26 -5.90
CA LYS A 161 -13.13 12.27 -5.75
C LYS A 161 -13.90 12.14 -4.44
N ASP A 162 -13.97 10.93 -3.90
CA ASP A 162 -14.79 10.59 -2.75
C ASP A 162 -14.05 9.62 -1.81
N GLU A 163 -14.18 9.82 -0.50
CA GLU A 163 -13.56 8.97 0.51
C GLU A 163 -14.11 7.54 0.53
N THR A 164 -15.36 7.34 0.11
CA THR A 164 -15.98 6.00 0.03
C THR A 164 -15.22 5.07 -0.90
N LEU A 165 -14.55 5.62 -1.93
CA LEU A 165 -13.72 4.87 -2.88
C LEU A 165 -12.47 4.25 -2.22
N ILE A 166 -12.03 4.77 -1.07
CA ILE A 166 -10.90 4.18 -0.32
C ILE A 166 -11.21 2.74 0.09
N ASN A 167 -12.43 2.41 0.47
CA ASN A 167 -12.79 1.04 0.82
C ASN A 167 -12.74 0.11 -0.40
N ALA A 168 -13.18 0.59 -1.57
CA ALA A 168 -13.11 -0.17 -2.81
C ALA A 168 -11.66 -0.47 -3.21
N ILE A 169 -10.77 0.55 -3.21
CA ILE A 169 -9.36 0.33 -3.53
C ILE A 169 -8.64 -0.50 -2.46
N THR A 170 -9.09 -0.46 -1.20
CA THR A 170 -8.58 -1.36 -0.15
C THR A 170 -8.84 -2.81 -0.52
N GLY A 171 -10.08 -3.13 -0.94
CA GLY A 171 -10.44 -4.48 -1.38
C GLY A 171 -9.71 -4.91 -2.66
N ILE A 172 -9.50 -4.00 -3.61
CA ILE A 172 -8.89 -4.33 -4.90
C ILE A 172 -7.36 -4.29 -4.83
N SER A 173 -6.77 -3.15 -4.46
CA SER A 173 -5.31 -2.96 -4.54
C SER A 173 -4.60 -3.15 -3.21
N GLY A 174 -5.25 -2.83 -2.09
CA GLY A 174 -4.69 -3.04 -0.75
C GLY A 174 -4.53 -4.52 -0.42
N SER A 175 -5.61 -5.28 -0.58
CA SER A 175 -5.65 -6.73 -0.34
C SER A 175 -5.23 -7.57 -1.54
N GLY A 176 -5.32 -7.03 -2.74
CA GLY A 176 -5.06 -7.72 -4.02
C GLY A 176 -3.73 -8.48 -4.12
N PRO A 177 -2.61 -7.97 -3.60
CA PRO A 177 -1.37 -8.72 -3.59
C PRO A 177 -1.48 -10.10 -2.92
N ALA A 178 -2.25 -10.21 -1.83
CA ALA A 178 -2.48 -11.49 -1.17
C ALA A 178 -3.30 -12.46 -2.02
N TYR A 179 -4.26 -11.96 -2.80
CA TYR A 179 -5.04 -12.79 -3.73
C TYR A 179 -4.16 -13.38 -4.82
N LEU A 180 -3.26 -12.55 -5.36
CA LEU A 180 -2.31 -13.01 -6.37
C LEU A 180 -1.33 -14.04 -5.80
N PHE A 181 -0.82 -13.82 -4.59
CA PHE A 181 0.08 -14.80 -3.96
C PHE A 181 -0.62 -16.14 -3.71
N TYR A 182 -1.88 -16.11 -3.27
CA TYR A 182 -2.68 -17.33 -3.11
C TYR A 182 -2.97 -18.01 -4.46
N PHE A 183 -3.21 -17.22 -5.52
CA PHE A 183 -3.37 -17.77 -6.87
C PHE A 183 -2.10 -18.51 -7.34
N VAL A 184 -0.91 -17.95 -7.11
CA VAL A 184 0.36 -18.59 -7.42
C VAL A 184 0.51 -19.90 -6.62
N GLU A 185 0.20 -19.88 -5.32
CA GLU A 185 0.22 -21.06 -4.46
C GLU A 185 -0.73 -22.15 -4.96
N ALA A 186 -1.94 -21.80 -5.38
CA ALA A 186 -2.89 -22.74 -5.93
C ALA A 186 -2.41 -23.34 -7.27
N LEU A 187 -1.79 -22.51 -8.13
CA LEU A 187 -1.22 -22.96 -9.40
C LEU A 187 -0.04 -23.91 -9.18
N GLU A 188 0.81 -23.64 -8.20
CA GLU A 188 1.93 -24.51 -7.80
C GLU A 188 1.42 -25.88 -7.32
N LYS A 189 0.40 -25.90 -6.45
CA LYS A 189 -0.22 -27.14 -5.97
C LYS A 189 -0.79 -27.97 -7.12
N ALA A 190 -1.53 -27.32 -8.03
CA ALA A 190 -2.05 -28.02 -9.21
C ALA A 190 -0.93 -28.58 -10.09
N ALA A 191 0.17 -27.86 -10.28
CA ALA A 191 1.31 -28.35 -11.05
C ALA A 191 1.93 -29.61 -10.43
N ILE A 192 2.06 -29.67 -9.10
CA ILE A 192 2.56 -30.88 -8.39
C ILE A 192 1.59 -32.05 -8.56
N GLU A 193 0.28 -31.83 -8.39
CA GLU A 193 -0.76 -32.85 -8.60
C GLU A 193 -0.76 -33.44 -10.01
N HIS A 194 -0.33 -32.62 -11.01
CA HIS A 194 -0.18 -33.07 -12.40
C HIS A 194 1.23 -33.55 -12.75
N GLY A 195 2.07 -33.85 -11.75
CA GLY A 195 3.33 -34.57 -11.91
C GLY A 195 4.58 -33.70 -12.10
N LEU A 196 4.52 -32.39 -11.92
CA LEU A 196 5.73 -31.59 -11.87
C LEU A 196 6.43 -31.79 -10.51
N PRO A 197 7.77 -31.98 -10.49
CA PRO A 197 8.53 -31.90 -9.26
C PRO A 197 8.33 -30.55 -8.56
N GLU A 198 8.27 -30.54 -7.22
CA GLU A 198 7.97 -29.35 -6.40
C GLU A 198 8.81 -28.12 -6.80
N GLY A 199 10.13 -28.28 -6.97
CA GLY A 199 11.01 -27.18 -7.34
C GLY A 199 10.69 -26.58 -8.71
N LEU A 200 10.29 -27.41 -9.68
CA LEU A 200 9.85 -26.93 -11.01
C LEU A 200 8.44 -26.31 -10.93
N ALA A 201 7.52 -26.90 -10.19
CA ALA A 201 6.16 -26.37 -10.01
C ALA A 201 6.20 -24.94 -9.47
N ALA A 202 7.01 -24.69 -8.43
CA ALA A 202 7.20 -23.36 -7.85
C ALA A 202 7.75 -22.35 -8.88
N ILE A 203 8.76 -22.72 -9.67
CA ILE A 203 9.35 -21.88 -10.71
C ILE A 203 8.32 -21.57 -11.80
N PHE A 204 7.68 -22.60 -12.38
CA PHE A 204 6.74 -22.40 -13.47
C PHE A 204 5.51 -21.57 -13.07
N ALA A 205 4.94 -21.81 -11.87
CA ALA A 205 3.82 -21.02 -11.36
C ALA A 205 4.20 -19.54 -11.19
N ARG A 206 5.33 -19.28 -10.54
CA ARG A 206 5.82 -17.92 -10.28
C ARG A 206 6.16 -17.17 -11.57
N GLU A 207 7.00 -17.75 -12.43
CA GLU A 207 7.47 -17.08 -13.65
C GLU A 207 6.35 -16.85 -14.66
N THR A 208 5.34 -17.72 -14.72
CA THR A 208 4.14 -17.50 -15.53
C THR A 208 3.43 -16.21 -15.11
N ILE A 209 3.25 -15.99 -13.82
CA ILE A 209 2.57 -14.77 -13.32
C ILE A 209 3.44 -13.53 -13.50
N ILE A 210 4.74 -13.61 -13.19
CA ILE A 210 5.67 -12.48 -13.35
C ILE A 210 5.72 -12.06 -14.83
N GLY A 211 5.89 -13.00 -15.75
CA GLY A 211 5.94 -12.73 -17.19
C GLY A 211 4.62 -12.18 -17.71
N SER A 212 3.49 -12.73 -17.28
CA SER A 212 2.16 -12.24 -17.69
C SER A 212 1.88 -10.83 -17.16
N ALA A 213 2.26 -10.54 -15.92
CA ALA A 213 2.13 -9.20 -15.34
C ALA A 213 3.05 -8.19 -16.05
N ALA A 214 4.26 -8.57 -16.39
CA ALA A 214 5.18 -7.74 -17.18
C ALA A 214 4.63 -7.48 -18.60
N LEU A 215 4.06 -8.48 -19.24
CA LEU A 215 3.42 -8.31 -20.55
C LEU A 215 2.23 -7.34 -20.48
N LEU A 216 1.41 -7.43 -19.42
CA LEU A 216 0.31 -6.50 -19.18
C LEU A 216 0.81 -5.06 -18.94
N ASP A 217 1.91 -4.86 -18.20
CA ASP A 217 2.51 -3.54 -17.91
C ASP A 217 3.11 -2.90 -19.19
N ASN A 218 3.64 -3.71 -20.11
CA ASN A 218 4.27 -3.25 -21.34
C ASN A 218 3.31 -3.18 -22.56
N SER A 219 2.04 -3.54 -22.41
CA SER A 219 1.06 -3.53 -23.49
C SER A 219 0.01 -2.43 -23.30
N ASN A 220 -0.42 -1.86 -24.42
CA ASN A 220 -1.60 -0.97 -24.47
C ASN A 220 -2.91 -1.75 -24.68
N ASP A 221 -2.85 -3.06 -24.93
CA ASP A 221 -4.02 -3.91 -25.11
C ASP A 221 -4.76 -4.09 -23.77
N THR A 222 -6.07 -4.20 -23.84
CA THR A 222 -6.89 -4.56 -22.66
C THR A 222 -6.58 -5.99 -22.20
N PRO A 223 -6.78 -6.33 -20.91
CA PRO A 223 -6.61 -7.70 -20.42
C PRO A 223 -7.44 -8.73 -21.23
N ALA A 224 -8.64 -8.35 -21.66
CA ALA A 224 -9.48 -9.19 -22.51
C ALA A 224 -8.86 -9.48 -23.88
N LYS A 225 -8.19 -8.48 -24.47
CA LYS A 225 -7.49 -8.65 -25.76
C LYS A 225 -6.26 -9.53 -25.59
N LEU A 226 -5.45 -9.29 -24.54
CA LEU A 226 -4.29 -10.14 -24.23
C LEU A 226 -4.70 -11.59 -24.01
N ARG A 227 -5.77 -11.84 -23.24
CA ARG A 227 -6.33 -13.19 -23.07
C ARG A 227 -6.71 -13.83 -24.40
N LYS A 228 -7.40 -13.10 -25.28
CA LYS A 228 -7.75 -13.57 -26.62
C LYS A 228 -6.53 -13.95 -27.45
N ASN A 229 -5.48 -13.16 -27.41
CA ASN A 229 -4.26 -13.37 -28.21
C ASN A 229 -3.53 -14.68 -27.87
N VAL A 230 -3.68 -15.18 -26.62
CA VAL A 230 -3.08 -16.44 -26.17
C VAL A 230 -4.07 -17.62 -26.19
N THR A 231 -5.26 -17.45 -26.80
CA THR A 231 -6.33 -18.46 -26.82
C THR A 231 -6.60 -18.89 -28.26
N SER A 232 -6.04 -20.01 -28.68
CA SER A 232 -6.34 -20.61 -29.98
C SER A 232 -7.67 -21.39 -29.93
N PRO A 233 -8.45 -21.38 -31.02
CA PRO A 233 -9.67 -22.18 -31.10
C PRO A 233 -9.38 -23.68 -30.91
N LYS A 234 -10.19 -24.33 -30.07
CA LYS A 234 -10.04 -25.76 -29.70
C LYS A 234 -8.72 -26.10 -29.00
N GLY A 235 -7.98 -25.07 -28.52
CA GLY A 235 -6.72 -25.25 -27.81
C GLY A 235 -6.90 -25.52 -26.31
N THR A 236 -5.81 -25.86 -25.65
CA THR A 236 -5.76 -26.11 -24.20
C THR A 236 -6.18 -24.90 -23.38
N THR A 237 -5.78 -23.70 -23.81
CA THR A 237 -6.16 -22.44 -23.15
C THR A 237 -7.66 -22.19 -23.21
N GLU A 238 -8.32 -22.47 -24.37
CA GLU A 238 -9.78 -22.33 -24.47
C GLU A 238 -10.50 -23.28 -23.53
N ALA A 239 -10.06 -24.54 -23.45
CA ALA A 239 -10.64 -25.52 -22.52
C ALA A 239 -10.50 -25.10 -21.05
N ALA A 240 -9.33 -24.61 -20.66
CA ALA A 240 -9.08 -24.10 -19.31
C ALA A 240 -9.93 -22.87 -19.00
N LEU A 241 -10.05 -21.91 -19.91
CA LEU A 241 -10.85 -20.70 -19.76
C LEU A 241 -12.34 -21.00 -19.59
N LYS A 242 -12.87 -22.06 -20.26
CA LYS A 242 -14.26 -22.50 -20.06
C LYS A 242 -14.54 -22.87 -18.59
N VAL A 243 -13.54 -23.40 -17.86
CA VAL A 243 -13.68 -23.70 -16.43
C VAL A 243 -13.67 -22.43 -15.60
N LEU A 244 -12.74 -21.50 -15.87
CA LEU A 244 -12.63 -20.24 -15.10
C LEU A 244 -13.80 -19.30 -15.36
N MET A 245 -14.33 -19.27 -16.58
CA MET A 245 -15.37 -18.33 -17.02
C MET A 245 -16.80 -18.89 -16.93
N LYS A 246 -16.97 -20.09 -16.36
CA LYS A 246 -18.33 -20.63 -16.14
C LYS A 246 -19.12 -19.79 -15.16
N LYS A 247 -20.44 -19.93 -15.14
CA LYS A 247 -21.31 -19.38 -14.09
C LYS A 247 -20.79 -19.83 -12.72
N ASN A 248 -20.64 -18.94 -11.78
CA ASN A 248 -20.01 -19.15 -10.47
C ASN A 248 -18.51 -19.54 -10.56
N GLY A 249 -17.83 -19.14 -11.62
CA GLY A 249 -16.40 -19.31 -11.80
C GLY A 249 -15.58 -18.21 -11.13
N LEU A 250 -14.40 -17.90 -11.71
CA LEU A 250 -13.44 -16.95 -11.13
C LEU A 250 -14.05 -15.55 -10.91
N GLU A 251 -14.88 -15.06 -11.82
CA GLU A 251 -15.49 -13.72 -11.71
C GLU A 251 -16.32 -13.59 -10.44
N GLN A 252 -17.21 -14.56 -10.16
CA GLN A 252 -18.00 -14.58 -8.94
C GLN A 252 -17.14 -14.70 -7.68
N LEU A 253 -16.11 -15.56 -7.72
CA LEU A 253 -15.20 -15.75 -6.59
C LEU A 253 -14.43 -14.46 -6.27
N ILE A 254 -13.97 -13.74 -7.28
CA ILE A 254 -13.30 -12.45 -7.10
C ILE A 254 -14.25 -11.39 -6.54
N ASP A 255 -15.49 -11.31 -7.05
CA ASP A 255 -16.49 -10.39 -6.53
C ASP A 255 -16.77 -10.64 -5.05
N ASP A 256 -17.03 -11.89 -4.66
CA ASP A 256 -17.23 -12.29 -3.27
C ASP A 256 -16.02 -11.96 -2.38
N THR A 257 -14.82 -12.20 -2.88
CA THR A 257 -13.55 -11.91 -2.19
C THR A 257 -13.38 -10.41 -1.93
N VAL A 258 -13.56 -9.59 -2.96
CA VAL A 258 -13.47 -8.13 -2.87
C VAL A 258 -14.55 -7.58 -1.94
N ASN A 259 -15.78 -8.07 -2.05
CA ASN A 259 -16.89 -7.67 -1.18
C ASN A 259 -16.62 -8.02 0.30
N ALA A 260 -16.02 -9.17 0.59
CA ALA A 260 -15.62 -9.52 1.95
C ALA A 260 -14.57 -8.55 2.51
N ALA A 261 -13.56 -8.20 1.71
CA ALA A 261 -12.53 -7.24 2.10
C ALA A 261 -13.11 -5.83 2.32
N ILE A 262 -13.99 -5.37 1.43
CA ILE A 262 -14.66 -4.06 1.56
C ILE A 262 -15.52 -4.02 2.83
N ARG A 263 -16.32 -5.06 3.09
CA ARG A 263 -17.12 -5.16 4.33
C ARG A 263 -16.23 -5.09 5.57
N ARG A 264 -15.12 -5.82 5.57
CA ARG A 264 -14.18 -5.78 6.70
C ARG A 264 -13.53 -4.42 6.86
N SER A 265 -13.15 -3.77 5.75
CA SER A 265 -12.57 -2.41 5.78
C SER A 265 -13.51 -1.39 6.43
N LYS A 266 -14.81 -1.46 6.12
CA LYS A 266 -15.84 -0.60 6.72
C LYS A 266 -16.02 -0.84 8.22
N ASN A 267 -15.78 -2.06 8.69
CA ASN A 267 -15.94 -2.46 10.09
C ASN A 267 -14.65 -2.35 10.93
N LEU A 268 -13.61 -1.69 10.40
CA LEU A 268 -12.36 -1.40 11.13
C LEU A 268 -12.36 0.00 11.80
N ASP A 269 -13.40 0.81 11.57
CA ASP A 269 -13.61 2.13 12.19
C ASP A 269 -13.89 2.03 13.69
#